data_25c13ee65cd806d61d30c77a50ac2e9c
#
_entry.id   25c13ee65cd806d61d30c77a50ac2e9c
#
_cell.length_a   1.000
_cell.length_b   1.000
_cell.length_c   1.000
_cell.angle_alpha   90.00
_cell.angle_beta   90.00
_cell.angle_gamma   90.00
#
_symmetry.space_group_name_H-M   'P 1'
#
loop_
_entity.id
_entity.type
_entity.pdbx_description
1 polymer ?
#
loop_
_entity_poly.entity_id
_entity_poly.type
_entity_poly.pdbx_seq_one_letter_code
_entity_poly.pdbx_strand_id
1 'polypeptide(L)'
;MAYKKELIDLAKETFNHFNYLKSNHRVVKSSIPILFFGNIEKYFNSNLKVVTVALNPSDQEFLKKDKKTPLEKPRFNFLDQISKNQDPKLYLKSLSGYFNKDNNPYNNWFDRNLEKIMNGLDLSFYSNRTKNRAIHTDICTPIATSPTWGGLTKD
;
A
#
# COMPACT_ATOMS: atom_id res chain seq x y z
N MET A 1 9.29 -16.86 -2.31
CA MET A 1 8.03 -16.73 -1.55
C MET A 1 6.88 -17.21 -2.44
N ALA A 2 6.10 -18.18 -2.00
CA ALA A 2 4.93 -18.68 -2.73
C ALA A 2 3.67 -18.02 -2.11
N TYR A 3 3.07 -17.10 -2.83
CA TYR A 3 1.78 -16.51 -2.42
C TYR A 3 0.65 -17.51 -2.67
N LYS A 4 -0.37 -17.51 -1.80
CA LYS A 4 -1.60 -18.29 -2.02
C LYS A 4 -2.26 -17.88 -3.33
N LYS A 5 -2.91 -18.84 -3.98
CA LYS A 5 -3.57 -18.63 -5.28
C LYS A 5 -4.58 -17.48 -5.21
N GLU A 6 -5.37 -17.44 -4.16
CA GLU A 6 -6.41 -16.42 -3.95
C GLU A 6 -5.84 -15.00 -3.92
N LEU A 7 -4.66 -14.83 -3.32
CA LEU A 7 -4.00 -13.53 -3.28
C LEU A 7 -3.46 -13.11 -4.65
N ILE A 8 -2.98 -14.06 -5.44
CA ILE A 8 -2.55 -13.82 -6.83
C ILE A 8 -3.74 -13.44 -7.70
N ASP A 9 -4.86 -14.15 -7.57
CA ASP A 9 -6.07 -13.88 -8.35
C ASP A 9 -6.66 -12.51 -7.96
N LEU A 10 -6.72 -12.19 -6.67
CA LEU A 10 -7.13 -10.86 -6.19
C LEU A 10 -6.21 -9.74 -6.75
N ALA A 11 -4.91 -9.96 -6.83
CA ALA A 11 -3.98 -9.00 -7.41
C ALA A 11 -4.31 -8.72 -8.89
N LYS A 12 -4.63 -9.76 -9.68
CA LYS A 12 -5.04 -9.61 -11.09
C LYS A 12 -6.34 -8.83 -11.22
N GLU A 13 -7.37 -9.18 -10.42
CA GLU A 13 -8.65 -8.48 -10.40
C GLU A 13 -8.47 -7.01 -10.05
N THR A 14 -7.59 -6.71 -9.11
CA THR A 14 -7.27 -5.34 -8.69
C THR A 14 -6.64 -4.54 -9.82
N PHE A 15 -5.75 -5.13 -10.64
CA PHE A 15 -5.22 -4.46 -11.83
C PHE A 15 -6.29 -4.26 -12.90
N ASN A 16 -7.19 -5.22 -13.12
CA ASN A 16 -8.30 -5.06 -14.05
C ASN A 16 -9.19 -3.88 -13.64
N HIS A 17 -9.52 -3.79 -12.36
CA HIS A 17 -10.29 -2.66 -11.81
C HIS A 17 -9.55 -1.33 -11.96
N PHE A 18 -8.25 -1.29 -11.64
CA PHE A 18 -7.42 -0.11 -11.81
C PHE A 18 -7.38 0.36 -13.28
N ASN A 19 -7.16 -0.56 -14.21
CA ASN A 19 -7.12 -0.26 -15.64
C ASN A 19 -8.45 0.30 -16.16
N TYR A 20 -9.57 -0.24 -15.67
CA TYR A 20 -10.91 0.28 -15.96
C TYR A 20 -11.09 1.74 -15.49
N LEU A 21 -10.61 2.06 -14.28
CA LEU A 21 -10.75 3.39 -13.68
C LEU A 21 -9.63 4.37 -14.08
N LYS A 22 -8.54 3.91 -14.69
CA LYS A 22 -7.35 4.73 -14.97
C LYS A 22 -7.63 5.95 -15.87
N SER A 23 -8.69 5.93 -16.69
CA SER A 23 -9.12 7.07 -17.50
C SER A 23 -9.74 8.19 -16.67
N ASN A 24 -10.26 7.90 -15.47
CA ASN A 24 -10.86 8.90 -14.60
C ASN A 24 -9.80 9.96 -14.19
N HIS A 25 -10.17 11.24 -14.27
CA HIS A 25 -9.28 12.36 -13.98
C HIS A 25 -8.84 12.43 -12.50
N ARG A 26 -9.56 11.80 -11.58
CA ARG A 26 -9.25 11.74 -10.15
C ARG A 26 -8.23 10.67 -9.79
N VAL A 27 -8.04 9.67 -10.64
CA VAL A 27 -7.06 8.60 -10.41
C VAL A 27 -5.64 9.11 -10.62
N VAL A 28 -4.74 8.82 -9.68
CA VAL A 28 -3.31 9.15 -9.81
C VAL A 28 -2.69 8.26 -10.90
N LYS A 29 -2.39 8.85 -12.07
CA LYS A 29 -1.96 8.11 -13.29
C LYS A 29 -0.64 7.34 -13.12
N SER A 30 0.27 7.85 -12.30
CA SER A 30 1.57 7.25 -11.98
C SER A 30 1.51 6.23 -10.84
N SER A 31 0.31 5.89 -10.36
CA SER A 31 0.12 4.94 -9.27
C SER A 31 0.04 3.49 -9.76
N ILE A 32 0.14 2.59 -8.81
CA ILE A 32 -0.38 1.22 -8.86
C ILE A 32 -1.50 1.09 -7.84
N PRO A 33 -2.43 0.14 -7.97
CA PRO A 33 -3.39 -0.13 -6.91
C PRO A 33 -2.66 -0.65 -5.66
N ILE A 34 -3.22 -0.47 -4.47
CA ILE A 34 -2.59 -0.91 -3.21
C ILE A 34 -3.60 -1.76 -2.43
N LEU A 35 -3.43 -3.07 -2.46
CA LEU A 35 -4.27 -3.99 -1.69
C LEU A 35 -3.98 -3.95 -0.20
N PHE A 36 -2.72 -3.79 0.16
CA PHE A 36 -2.25 -3.71 1.54
C PHE A 36 -0.86 -3.09 1.61
N PHE A 37 -0.48 -2.64 2.80
CA PHE A 37 0.86 -2.21 3.13
C PHE A 37 1.43 -3.13 4.20
N GLY A 38 2.62 -3.71 3.98
CA GLY A 38 3.34 -4.47 4.97
C GLY A 38 3.54 -5.94 4.64
N ASN A 39 4.27 -6.65 5.48
CA ASN A 39 4.69 -8.02 5.23
C ASN A 39 3.55 -9.02 5.48
N ILE A 40 2.83 -9.37 4.41
CA ILE A 40 1.66 -10.23 4.46
C ILE A 40 1.98 -11.65 4.97
N GLU A 41 3.15 -12.19 4.63
CA GLU A 41 3.56 -13.52 5.09
C GLU A 41 3.80 -13.53 6.60
N LYS A 42 4.56 -12.54 7.10
CA LYS A 42 4.79 -12.41 8.55
C LYS A 42 3.50 -12.10 9.30
N TYR A 43 2.59 -11.34 8.71
CA TYR A 43 1.26 -11.12 9.27
C TYR A 43 0.50 -12.45 9.43
N PHE A 44 0.47 -13.30 8.39
CA PHE A 44 -0.18 -14.61 8.51
C PHE A 44 0.47 -15.54 9.55
N ASN A 45 1.75 -15.37 9.81
CA ASN A 45 2.48 -16.14 10.81
C ASN A 45 2.49 -15.50 12.22
N SER A 46 1.93 -14.30 12.37
CA SER A 46 1.81 -13.63 13.67
C SER A 46 0.75 -14.30 14.54
N ASN A 47 0.97 -14.35 15.85
CA ASN A 47 -0.01 -14.88 16.80
C ASN A 47 -1.22 -13.95 16.93
N LEU A 48 -0.97 -12.64 16.94
CA LEU A 48 -2.02 -11.62 16.96
C LEU A 48 -2.19 -11.05 15.54
N LYS A 49 -3.43 -11.02 15.04
CA LYS A 49 -3.78 -10.50 13.72
C LYS A 49 -4.39 -9.10 13.87
N VAL A 50 -3.63 -8.08 13.50
CA VAL A 50 -4.09 -6.69 13.52
C VAL A 50 -3.97 -6.09 12.13
N VAL A 51 -5.08 -5.53 11.67
CA VAL A 51 -5.16 -4.76 10.44
C VAL A 51 -5.62 -3.36 10.78
N THR A 52 -4.88 -2.36 10.37
CA THR A 52 -5.37 -0.97 10.39
C THR A 52 -6.04 -0.65 9.06
N VAL A 53 -7.08 0.18 9.10
CA VAL A 53 -7.90 0.46 7.93
C VAL A 53 -8.06 1.97 7.74
N ALA A 54 -7.88 2.43 6.50
CA ALA A 54 -8.24 3.79 6.06
C ALA A 54 -9.27 3.75 4.93
N LEU A 55 -9.50 4.87 4.25
CA LEU A 55 -10.52 4.97 3.20
C LEU A 55 -9.98 4.60 1.83
N ASN A 56 -8.89 5.23 1.42
CA ASN A 56 -8.17 4.94 0.17
C ASN A 56 -6.71 5.39 0.26
N PRO A 57 -5.82 4.84 -0.58
CA PRO A 57 -4.42 5.27 -0.63
C PRO A 57 -4.30 6.76 -0.94
N SER A 58 -3.38 7.42 -0.25
CA SER A 58 -3.09 8.83 -0.49
C SER A 58 -2.36 9.03 -1.82
N ASP A 59 -2.64 10.16 -2.50
CA ASP A 59 -1.83 10.64 -3.62
C ASP A 59 -0.35 10.82 -3.25
N GLN A 60 -0.06 11.12 -1.98
CA GLN A 60 1.30 11.27 -1.46
C GLN A 60 2.12 9.98 -1.42
N GLU A 61 1.49 8.82 -1.66
CA GLU A 61 2.22 7.57 -1.88
C GLU A 61 3.00 7.58 -3.21
N PHE A 62 2.60 8.42 -4.15
CA PHE A 62 3.12 8.48 -5.51
C PHE A 62 3.60 9.86 -5.93
N LEU A 63 3.01 10.93 -5.38
CA LEU A 63 3.22 12.31 -5.80
C LEU A 63 3.88 13.15 -4.70
N LYS A 64 4.60 14.19 -5.11
CA LYS A 64 5.07 15.26 -4.23
C LYS A 64 3.88 16.09 -3.71
N LYS A 65 4.15 17.00 -2.79
CA LYS A 65 3.13 17.89 -2.18
C LYS A 65 2.40 18.77 -3.20
N ASP A 66 2.97 19.01 -4.36
CA ASP A 66 2.33 19.73 -5.47
C ASP A 66 1.21 18.93 -6.16
N LYS A 67 1.03 17.65 -5.77
CA LYS A 67 0.03 16.71 -6.30
C LYS A 67 0.11 16.44 -7.82
N LYS A 68 1.23 16.76 -8.44
CA LYS A 68 1.47 16.62 -9.88
C LYS A 68 2.76 15.86 -10.17
N THR A 69 3.83 16.19 -9.46
CA THR A 69 5.17 15.63 -9.72
C THR A 69 5.33 14.28 -9.02
N PRO A 70 5.70 13.20 -9.74
CA PRO A 70 6.03 11.93 -9.12
C PRO A 70 7.15 12.05 -8.09
N LEU A 71 7.16 11.16 -7.10
CA LEU A 71 8.25 11.08 -6.12
C LEU A 71 9.55 10.69 -6.82
N GLU A 72 10.64 11.36 -6.48
CA GLU A 72 11.99 11.03 -6.97
C GLU A 72 12.44 9.64 -6.50
N LYS A 73 12.16 9.31 -5.24
CA LYS A 73 12.35 7.98 -4.68
C LYS A 73 10.98 7.33 -4.47
N PRO A 74 10.58 6.38 -5.32
CA PRO A 74 9.31 5.66 -5.17
C PRO A 74 9.23 4.98 -3.80
N ARG A 75 8.01 4.91 -3.25
CA ARG A 75 7.75 4.20 -1.99
C ARG A 75 7.61 2.69 -2.19
N PHE A 76 7.28 2.29 -3.40
CA PHE A 76 7.13 0.89 -3.81
C PHE A 76 8.29 0.47 -4.70
N ASN A 77 8.97 -0.61 -4.33
CA ASN A 77 10.02 -1.19 -5.16
C ASN A 77 9.43 -1.72 -6.47
N PHE A 78 10.21 -1.64 -7.53
CA PHE A 78 9.81 -2.16 -8.85
C PHE A 78 8.58 -1.47 -9.48
N LEU A 79 8.25 -0.24 -9.04
CA LEU A 79 7.05 0.49 -9.48
C LEU A 79 6.91 0.53 -11.01
N ASP A 80 7.96 0.87 -11.74
CA ASP A 80 7.96 0.95 -13.21
C ASP A 80 7.73 -0.41 -13.88
N GLN A 81 8.34 -1.47 -13.33
CA GLN A 81 8.15 -2.83 -13.87
C GLN A 81 6.73 -3.33 -13.62
N ILE A 82 6.20 -3.06 -12.42
CA ILE A 82 4.83 -3.42 -12.04
C ILE A 82 3.83 -2.66 -12.93
N SER A 83 4.03 -1.37 -13.14
CA SER A 83 3.15 -0.53 -13.97
C SER A 83 3.11 -1.00 -15.43
N LYS A 84 4.22 -1.53 -15.95
CA LYS A 84 4.31 -2.04 -17.32
C LYS A 84 3.78 -3.46 -17.49
N ASN A 85 4.18 -4.38 -16.61
CA ASN A 85 3.98 -5.81 -16.81
C ASN A 85 2.83 -6.38 -15.99
N GLN A 86 2.40 -5.67 -14.93
CA GLN A 86 1.35 -6.08 -14.00
C GLN A 86 1.56 -7.52 -13.45
N ASP A 87 2.83 -7.91 -13.25
CA ASP A 87 3.17 -9.21 -12.65
C ASP A 87 2.66 -9.27 -11.20
N PRO A 88 1.69 -10.14 -10.91
CA PRO A 88 1.08 -10.20 -9.58
C PRO A 88 2.05 -10.63 -8.48
N LYS A 89 3.06 -11.46 -8.80
CA LYS A 89 4.06 -11.88 -7.80
C LYS A 89 5.02 -10.74 -7.45
N LEU A 90 5.48 -10.00 -8.46
CA LEU A 90 6.34 -8.83 -8.27
C LEU A 90 5.58 -7.73 -7.52
N TYR A 91 4.32 -7.52 -7.87
CA TYR A 91 3.41 -6.61 -7.20
C TYR A 91 3.24 -6.93 -5.70
N LEU A 92 2.86 -8.17 -5.36
CA LEU A 92 2.69 -8.59 -3.97
C LEU A 92 4.00 -8.52 -3.18
N LYS A 93 5.14 -8.80 -3.82
CA LYS A 93 6.47 -8.62 -3.22
C LYS A 93 6.74 -7.15 -2.90
N SER A 94 6.37 -6.24 -3.78
CA SER A 94 6.52 -4.79 -3.58
C SER A 94 5.67 -4.31 -2.41
N LEU A 95 4.39 -4.67 -2.34
CA LEU A 95 3.50 -4.33 -1.23
C LEU A 95 4.02 -4.89 0.11
N SER A 96 4.45 -6.16 0.11
CA SER A 96 5.02 -6.81 1.31
C SER A 96 6.31 -6.16 1.79
N GLY A 97 7.05 -5.53 0.90
CA GLY A 97 8.29 -4.82 1.20
C GLY A 97 8.13 -3.37 1.62
N TYR A 98 6.91 -2.82 1.65
CA TYR A 98 6.68 -1.38 1.85
C TYR A 98 7.40 -0.81 3.09
N PHE A 99 7.36 -1.51 4.22
CA PHE A 99 8.01 -1.10 5.47
C PHE A 99 9.44 -1.63 5.66
N ASN A 100 10.09 -2.12 4.59
CA ASN A 100 11.49 -2.54 4.69
C ASN A 100 12.39 -1.32 4.90
N LYS A 101 13.52 -1.55 5.59
CA LYS A 101 14.48 -0.52 6.00
C LYS A 101 14.99 0.35 4.83
N ASP A 102 15.13 -0.24 3.65
CA ASP A 102 15.69 0.45 2.47
C ASP A 102 14.64 1.21 1.65
N ASN A 103 13.36 1.04 2.00
CA ASN A 103 12.27 1.75 1.36
C ASN A 103 12.04 3.14 1.97
N ASN A 104 11.16 3.90 1.34
CA ASN A 104 10.75 5.23 1.76
C ASN A 104 9.25 5.27 2.12
N PRO A 105 8.79 4.54 3.17
CA PRO A 105 7.38 4.52 3.55
C PRO A 105 6.90 5.91 3.98
N TYR A 106 5.58 6.14 3.98
CA TYR A 106 5.01 7.41 4.42
C TYR A 106 5.03 7.52 5.95
N ASN A 107 6.21 7.85 6.49
CA ASN A 107 6.50 7.85 7.92
C ASN A 107 5.61 8.78 8.74
N ASN A 108 5.11 9.89 8.17
CA ASN A 108 4.24 10.81 8.91
C ASN A 108 2.96 10.15 9.41
N TRP A 109 2.42 9.21 8.65
CA TRP A 109 1.22 8.47 9.04
C TRP A 109 1.56 7.22 9.86
N PHE A 110 2.43 6.37 9.32
CA PHE A 110 2.71 5.07 9.92
C PHE A 110 3.61 5.16 11.15
N ASP A 111 4.81 5.75 11.04
CA ASP A 111 5.79 5.73 12.13
C ASP A 111 5.39 6.66 13.29
N ARG A 112 4.95 7.88 12.97
CA ARG A 112 4.67 8.88 14.01
C ARG A 112 3.36 8.63 14.78
N ASN A 113 2.36 8.05 14.13
CA ASN A 113 1.03 7.86 14.71
C ASN A 113 0.72 6.40 15.01
N LEU A 114 0.61 5.55 13.99
CA LEU A 114 0.11 4.20 14.15
C LEU A 114 1.12 3.25 14.81
N GLU A 115 2.41 3.39 14.53
CA GLU A 115 3.44 2.49 15.05
C GLU A 115 3.51 2.51 16.58
N LYS A 116 3.25 3.65 17.22
CA LYS A 116 3.20 3.77 18.68
C LYS A 116 2.09 2.92 19.28
N ILE A 117 0.93 2.90 18.64
CA ILE A 117 -0.21 2.07 19.07
C ILE A 117 0.12 0.60 18.85
N MET A 118 0.69 0.25 17.69
CA MET A 118 1.10 -1.11 17.40
C MET A 118 2.13 -1.63 18.40
N ASN A 119 3.12 -0.83 18.74
CA ASN A 119 4.14 -1.21 19.74
C ASN A 119 3.54 -1.47 21.12
N GLY A 120 2.49 -0.75 21.52
CA GLY A 120 1.75 -1.01 22.76
C GLY A 120 1.04 -2.38 22.77
N LEU A 121 0.81 -2.98 21.62
CA LEU A 121 0.21 -4.30 21.43
C LEU A 121 1.25 -5.40 21.10
N ASP A 122 2.53 -5.14 21.26
CA ASP A 122 3.64 -5.99 20.81
C ASP A 122 3.57 -6.35 19.32
N LEU A 123 3.15 -5.37 18.51
CA LEU A 123 3.04 -5.42 17.05
C LEU A 123 3.90 -4.34 16.41
N SER A 124 4.23 -4.50 15.15
CA SER A 124 4.91 -3.48 14.35
C SER A 124 4.56 -3.63 12.87
N PHE A 125 4.51 -2.52 12.15
CA PHE A 125 4.58 -2.53 10.69
C PHE A 125 6.01 -2.81 10.20
N TYR A 126 7.01 -2.37 10.95
CA TYR A 126 8.44 -2.40 10.60
C TYR A 126 9.13 -3.67 11.10
N SER A 127 10.07 -4.18 10.33
CA SER A 127 10.58 -5.56 10.47
C SER A 127 11.41 -5.88 11.71
N ASN A 128 11.83 -4.90 12.52
CA ASN A 128 12.94 -5.11 13.45
C ASN A 128 12.57 -5.04 14.94
N ARG A 129 11.32 -4.78 15.31
CA ARG A 129 10.97 -4.46 16.72
C ARG A 129 10.25 -5.59 17.45
N THR A 130 9.38 -6.34 16.76
CA THR A 130 8.56 -7.38 17.38
C THR A 130 8.48 -8.63 16.50
N LYS A 131 7.99 -9.75 17.04
CA LYS A 131 7.74 -10.98 16.27
C LYS A 131 6.45 -10.86 15.43
N ASN A 132 5.45 -10.14 15.94
CA ASN A 132 4.15 -9.98 15.28
C ASN A 132 4.16 -8.80 14.31
N ARG A 133 3.41 -8.92 13.21
CA ARG A 133 3.27 -7.89 12.18
C ARG A 133 1.83 -7.44 12.04
N ALA A 134 1.65 -6.14 12.04
CA ALA A 134 0.43 -5.52 11.53
C ALA A 134 0.55 -5.29 10.02
N ILE A 135 -0.57 -5.22 9.35
CA ILE A 135 -0.70 -4.70 8.00
C ILE A 135 -1.69 -3.53 7.98
N HIS A 136 -1.65 -2.76 6.92
CA HIS A 136 -2.62 -1.70 6.66
C HIS A 136 -3.34 -1.97 5.35
N THR A 137 -4.61 -1.63 5.26
CA THR A 137 -5.40 -1.69 4.02
C THR A 137 -6.38 -0.52 3.96
N ASP A 138 -6.99 -0.35 2.81
CA ASP A 138 -7.99 0.66 2.54
C ASP A 138 -9.32 0.00 2.19
N ILE A 139 -10.43 0.49 2.78
CA ILE A 139 -11.73 -0.20 2.70
C ILE A 139 -12.57 0.21 1.48
N CYS A 140 -12.44 1.46 1.02
CA CYS A 140 -13.29 1.96 -0.07
C CYS A 140 -12.74 1.56 -1.44
N THR A 141 -11.44 1.69 -1.64
CA THR A 141 -10.78 1.34 -2.91
C THR A 141 -9.27 1.20 -2.71
N PRO A 142 -8.61 0.29 -3.43
CA PRO A 142 -7.15 0.18 -3.46
C PRO A 142 -6.50 1.26 -4.35
N ILE A 143 -7.26 2.20 -4.90
CA ILE A 143 -6.80 3.15 -5.92
C ILE A 143 -6.53 4.51 -5.30
N ALA A 144 -5.31 5.02 -5.51
CA ALA A 144 -4.95 6.37 -5.09
C ALA A 144 -5.67 7.43 -5.95
N THR A 145 -6.30 8.40 -5.28
CA THR A 145 -7.01 9.50 -5.92
C THR A 145 -6.47 10.86 -5.49
N SER A 146 -6.61 11.86 -6.34
CA SER A 146 -6.32 13.24 -6.01
C SER A 146 -7.53 14.12 -6.41
N PRO A 147 -8.23 14.73 -5.43
CA PRO A 147 -7.98 14.63 -3.98
C PRO A 147 -8.22 13.23 -3.42
N THR A 148 -7.77 12.98 -2.19
CA THR A 148 -8.08 11.75 -1.44
C THR A 148 -9.58 11.66 -1.14
N TRP A 149 -10.09 10.47 -0.79
CA TRP A 149 -11.53 10.18 -0.61
C TRP A 149 -12.28 11.24 0.19
N GLY A 150 -11.74 11.70 1.31
CA GLY A 150 -12.38 12.76 2.12
C GLY A 150 -12.54 14.11 1.43
N GLY A 151 -11.83 14.33 0.32
CA GLY A 151 -12.01 15.50 -0.56
C GLY A 151 -12.97 15.27 -1.74
N LEU A 152 -13.32 14.01 -2.04
CA LEU A 152 -14.22 13.66 -3.16
C LEU A 152 -15.70 13.92 -2.86
N THR A 153 -16.08 14.01 -1.60
CA THR A 153 -17.48 14.13 -1.14
C THR A 153 -18.01 15.56 -1.15
N LYS A 154 -17.26 16.51 -1.66
CA LYS A 154 -17.62 17.94 -1.69
C LYS A 154 -18.07 18.44 -3.05
N ASP A 155 -18.17 17.57 -4.05
CA ASP A 155 -18.62 17.87 -5.41
C ASP A 155 -19.96 17.21 -5.72
#